data_a242482775e2cffb58ac4df749664ddf
#
_entry.id   a242482775e2cffb58ac4df749664ddf
#
_cell.length_a   1.000
_cell.length_b   1.000
_cell.length_c   1.000
_cell.angle_alpha   90.00
_cell.angle_beta   90.00
_cell.angle_gamma   90.00
#
_symmetry.space_group_name_H-M   'P 1'
#
loop_
_entity.id
_entity.type
_entity.pdbx_description
1 polymer ?
#
loop_
_entity_poly.entity_id
_entity_poly.type
_entity_poly.pdbx_seq_one_letter_code
_entity_poly.pdbx_strand_id
1 'polypeptide(L)'
;MRTFVAIEVSDQGVLNSISQVQAELNIKAKPVEIHNMHFTVQFLGEVSEEMVRKISSELSSLEFTPFSVSFVGVGVFPKPSSPRVIWIGTNEGVGELEKLAEMIRIKLSQLGFQPDKKFKPHVTIFRVKKKIENISNELQKFSTHSFGKQVISEVKLKKSELTPNGPIYTDLLIVKGKK
;
A
#
# COMPACT_ATOMS: atom_id res chain seq x y z
N MET A 1 -12.56 -14.70 5.89
CA MET A 1 -11.29 -14.02 6.25
C MET A 1 -11.20 -12.68 5.51
N ARG A 2 -10.62 -11.70 6.14
CA ARG A 2 -10.44 -10.36 5.57
C ARG A 2 -9.23 -10.34 4.67
N THR A 3 -9.40 -9.93 3.41
CA THR A 3 -8.35 -10.01 2.39
C THR A 3 -8.18 -8.72 1.61
N PHE A 4 -7.01 -8.58 1.01
CA PHE A 4 -6.69 -7.46 0.13
C PHE A 4 -5.53 -7.85 -0.80
N VAL A 5 -5.45 -7.14 -1.92
CA VAL A 5 -4.33 -7.29 -2.86
C VAL A 5 -3.33 -6.17 -2.59
N ALA A 6 -2.08 -6.54 -2.49
CA ALA A 6 -1.01 -5.62 -2.09
C ALA A 6 0.26 -5.78 -2.93
N ILE A 7 1.05 -4.71 -2.95
CA ILE A 7 2.42 -4.71 -3.46
C ILE A 7 3.29 -4.23 -2.29
N GLU A 8 4.17 -5.09 -1.81
CA GLU A 8 5.01 -4.78 -0.65
C GLU A 8 6.15 -3.82 -0.98
N VAL A 9 6.47 -2.97 -0.02
CA VAL A 9 7.73 -2.24 -0.02
C VAL A 9 8.76 -3.15 0.64
N SER A 10 9.75 -3.58 -0.14
CA SER A 10 10.74 -4.57 0.29
C SER A 10 12.19 -4.10 0.15
N ASP A 11 12.43 -3.01 -0.57
CA ASP A 11 13.78 -2.46 -0.70
C ASP A 11 14.26 -1.94 0.65
N GLN A 12 15.38 -2.46 1.14
CA GLN A 12 15.87 -2.11 2.47
C GLN A 12 16.24 -0.63 2.60
N GLY A 13 16.77 -0.03 1.54
CA GLY A 13 17.08 1.40 1.53
C GLY A 13 15.83 2.26 1.67
N VAL A 14 14.77 1.89 0.96
CA VAL A 14 13.48 2.58 1.07
C VAL A 14 12.91 2.41 2.49
N LEU A 15 12.90 1.20 3.02
CA LEU A 15 12.39 0.93 4.37
C LEU A 15 13.17 1.69 5.44
N ASN A 16 14.49 1.76 5.33
CA ASN A 16 15.32 2.52 6.25
C ASN A 16 14.99 4.02 6.19
N SER A 17 14.78 4.56 5.00
CA SER A 17 14.40 5.95 4.80
C SER A 17 13.03 6.26 5.40
N ILE A 18 12.06 5.36 5.25
CA ILE A 18 10.74 5.48 5.85
C ILE A 18 10.85 5.50 7.37
N SER A 19 11.60 4.58 7.95
CA SER A 19 11.80 4.49 9.40
C SER A 19 12.40 5.78 9.96
N GLN A 20 13.36 6.35 9.25
CA GLN A 20 14.02 7.60 9.63
C GLN A 20 13.03 8.77 9.63
N VAL A 21 12.21 8.89 8.58
CA VAL A 21 11.19 9.94 8.49
C VAL A 21 10.12 9.76 9.57
N GLN A 22 9.70 8.53 9.85
CA GLN A 22 8.77 8.26 10.95
C GLN A 22 9.31 8.76 12.28
N ALA A 23 10.60 8.60 12.52
CA ALA A 23 11.25 9.07 13.75
C ALA A 23 11.36 10.61 13.80
N GLU A 24 11.55 11.25 12.65
CA GLU A 24 11.70 12.71 12.55
C GLU A 24 10.39 13.47 12.56
N LEU A 25 9.30 12.84 12.08
CA LEU A 25 7.98 13.48 12.07
C LEU A 25 7.42 13.56 13.50
N ASN A 26 7.27 14.79 13.98
CA ASN A 26 6.75 15.04 15.33
C ASN A 26 5.23 15.11 15.32
N ILE A 27 4.59 13.95 15.25
CA ILE A 27 3.13 13.83 15.23
C ILE A 27 2.67 12.74 16.20
N LYS A 28 1.51 12.96 16.81
CA LYS A 28 0.90 12.00 17.74
C LYS A 28 0.03 11.01 16.96
N ALA A 29 0.68 10.08 16.28
CA ALA A 29 0.01 9.07 15.48
C ALA A 29 0.77 7.74 15.61
N LYS A 30 0.08 6.64 15.32
CA LYS A 30 0.71 5.32 15.39
C LYS A 30 1.47 5.07 14.08
N PRO A 31 2.80 4.87 14.14
CA PRO A 31 3.55 4.50 12.94
C PRO A 31 3.17 3.09 12.49
N VAL A 32 3.08 2.91 11.19
CA VAL A 32 2.92 1.58 10.59
C VAL A 32 4.25 0.85 10.76
N GLU A 33 4.19 -0.41 11.15
CA GLU A 33 5.39 -1.24 11.29
C GLU A 33 6.09 -1.43 9.95
N ILE A 34 7.42 -1.40 9.95
CA ILE A 34 8.23 -1.43 8.73
C ILE A 34 7.92 -2.67 7.87
N HIS A 35 7.75 -3.83 8.49
CA HIS A 35 7.44 -5.06 7.77
C HIS A 35 6.03 -5.09 7.14
N ASN A 36 5.18 -4.12 7.49
CA ASN A 36 3.82 -4.00 6.96
C ASN A 36 3.68 -2.93 5.87
N MET A 37 4.78 -2.31 5.43
CA MET A 37 4.73 -1.28 4.38
C MET A 37 4.31 -1.86 3.04
N HIS A 38 3.27 -1.30 2.43
CA HIS A 38 2.75 -1.80 1.16
C HIS A 38 1.87 -0.75 0.46
N PHE A 39 1.72 -0.91 -0.85
CA PHE A 39 0.60 -0.33 -1.57
C PHE A 39 -0.60 -1.25 -1.41
N THR A 40 -1.75 -0.74 -1.04
CA THR A 40 -3.00 -1.49 -1.16
C THR A 40 -3.53 -1.29 -2.57
N VAL A 41 -3.57 -2.36 -3.35
CA VAL A 41 -4.10 -2.30 -4.72
C VAL A 41 -5.62 -2.36 -4.70
N GLN A 42 -6.18 -3.28 -3.93
CA GLN A 42 -7.62 -3.43 -3.81
C GLN A 42 -8.00 -4.18 -2.54
N PHE A 43 -8.92 -3.62 -1.76
CA PHE A 43 -9.54 -4.31 -0.64
C PHE A 43 -10.65 -5.23 -1.16
N LEU A 44 -10.70 -6.45 -0.64
CA LEU A 44 -11.71 -7.42 -1.02
C LEU A 44 -12.70 -7.70 0.13
N GLY A 45 -12.33 -7.33 1.36
CA GLY A 45 -13.18 -7.53 2.53
C GLY A 45 -13.22 -8.98 3.01
N GLU A 46 -14.31 -9.33 3.68
CA GLU A 46 -14.50 -10.69 4.18
C GLU A 46 -14.85 -11.64 3.04
N VAL A 47 -14.08 -12.69 2.91
CA VAL A 47 -14.29 -13.70 1.88
C VAL A 47 -14.15 -15.11 2.47
N SER A 48 -14.84 -16.07 1.87
CA SER A 48 -14.74 -17.48 2.23
C SER A 48 -13.46 -18.10 1.68
N GLU A 49 -13.09 -19.28 2.19
CA GLU A 49 -11.94 -20.03 1.66
C GLU A 49 -12.19 -20.41 0.18
N GLU A 50 -13.41 -20.73 -0.18
CA GLU A 50 -13.77 -21.03 -1.57
C GLU A 50 -13.53 -19.81 -2.47
N MET A 51 -13.92 -18.62 -2.01
CA MET A 51 -13.69 -17.39 -2.76
C MET A 51 -12.20 -17.07 -2.87
N VAL A 52 -11.42 -17.34 -1.83
CA VAL A 52 -9.95 -17.19 -1.87
C VAL A 52 -9.36 -18.04 -3.00
N ARG A 53 -9.83 -19.27 -3.17
CA ARG A 53 -9.38 -20.14 -4.27
C ARG A 53 -9.70 -19.54 -5.63
N LYS A 54 -10.90 -18.98 -5.79
CA LYS A 54 -11.32 -18.31 -7.05
C LYS A 54 -10.47 -17.06 -7.33
N ILE A 55 -10.26 -16.24 -6.31
CA ILE A 55 -9.42 -15.04 -6.41
C ILE A 55 -8.00 -15.44 -6.80
N SER A 56 -7.45 -16.46 -6.12
CA SER A 56 -6.09 -16.95 -6.40
C SER A 56 -5.95 -17.45 -7.83
N SER A 57 -6.96 -18.16 -8.34
CA SER A 57 -6.97 -18.64 -9.72
C SER A 57 -6.94 -17.48 -10.71
N GLU A 58 -7.77 -16.46 -10.50
CA GLU A 58 -7.80 -15.27 -11.36
C GLU A 58 -6.47 -14.51 -11.31
N LEU A 59 -5.94 -14.27 -10.13
CA LEU A 59 -4.68 -13.53 -9.96
C LEU A 59 -3.48 -14.29 -10.50
N SER A 60 -3.50 -15.62 -10.46
CA SER A 60 -2.41 -16.45 -10.99
C SER A 60 -2.22 -16.33 -12.50
N SER A 61 -3.25 -15.89 -13.20
CA SER A 61 -3.18 -15.65 -14.65
C SER A 61 -2.68 -14.24 -15.00
N LEU A 62 -2.41 -13.42 -14.00
CA LEU A 62 -1.88 -12.07 -14.19
C LEU A 62 -0.46 -12.14 -14.77
N GLU A 63 -0.24 -11.39 -15.84
CA GLU A 63 1.08 -11.28 -16.48
C GLU A 63 1.50 -9.82 -16.50
N PHE A 64 2.64 -9.52 -15.92
CA PHE A 64 3.22 -8.18 -15.93
C PHE A 64 4.74 -8.27 -15.96
N THR A 65 5.39 -7.24 -16.49
CA THR A 65 6.85 -7.12 -16.50
C THR A 65 7.26 -6.29 -15.28
N PRO A 66 8.27 -6.73 -14.50
CA PRO A 66 8.79 -5.92 -13.39
C PRO A 66 9.16 -4.51 -13.85
N PHE A 67 8.93 -3.53 -12.99
CA PHE A 67 9.19 -2.13 -13.27
C PHE A 67 9.66 -1.39 -12.03
N SER A 68 10.37 -0.28 -12.24
CA SER A 68 10.92 0.52 -11.15
C SER A 68 9.92 1.57 -10.67
N VAL A 69 9.85 1.76 -9.36
CA VAL A 69 9.04 2.81 -8.72
C VAL A 69 9.93 3.64 -7.82
N SER A 70 9.82 4.96 -7.91
CA SER A 70 10.47 5.87 -6.96
C SER A 70 9.46 6.35 -5.93
N PHE A 71 9.91 6.48 -4.67
CA PHE A 71 9.06 6.94 -3.56
C PHE A 71 9.47 8.38 -3.21
N VAL A 72 8.53 9.31 -3.31
CA VAL A 72 8.80 10.74 -3.14
C VAL A 72 7.65 11.41 -2.42
N GLY A 73 7.99 12.21 -1.43
CA GLY A 73 7.05 13.09 -0.75
C GLY A 73 6.16 12.43 0.27
N VAL A 74 5.59 13.25 1.13
CA VAL A 74 4.67 12.83 2.19
C VAL A 74 3.37 13.59 2.02
N GLY A 75 2.26 12.89 2.08
CA GLY A 75 0.93 13.47 1.97
C GLY A 75 0.01 12.96 3.06
N VAL A 76 -1.24 13.39 2.99
CA VAL A 76 -2.23 13.09 4.02
C VAL A 76 -3.62 12.95 3.41
N PHE A 77 -4.42 12.05 3.98
CA PHE A 77 -5.85 11.97 3.72
C PHE A 77 -6.59 12.19 5.04
N PRO A 78 -7.76 12.85 5.06
CA PRO A 78 -8.34 13.61 3.95
C PRO A 78 -7.66 14.96 3.72
N LYS A 79 -7.11 15.59 4.76
CA LYS A 79 -6.45 16.90 4.68
C LYS A 79 -5.56 17.17 5.90
N PRO A 80 -4.54 18.06 5.79
CA PRO A 80 -3.60 18.33 6.89
C PRO A 80 -4.24 18.89 8.17
N SER A 81 -5.37 19.59 8.07
CA SER A 81 -6.08 20.12 9.23
C SER A 81 -6.89 19.09 9.98
N SER A 82 -7.14 17.93 9.36
CA SER A 82 -7.89 16.81 9.94
C SER A 82 -7.31 15.49 9.44
N PRO A 83 -6.04 15.18 9.76
CA PRO A 83 -5.37 14.03 9.19
C PRO A 83 -5.89 12.71 9.77
N ARG A 84 -5.97 11.69 8.93
CA ARG A 84 -6.33 10.32 9.33
C ARG A 84 -5.29 9.33 8.87
N VAL A 85 -4.74 9.52 7.68
CA VAL A 85 -3.72 8.65 7.10
C VAL A 85 -2.61 9.52 6.56
N ILE A 86 -1.39 9.25 6.98
CA ILE A 86 -0.19 9.90 6.47
C ILE A 86 0.55 8.88 5.63
N TRP A 87 0.90 9.28 4.40
CA TRP A 87 1.42 8.36 3.40
C TRP A 87 2.58 8.96 2.63
N ILE A 88 3.38 8.08 2.01
CA ILE A 88 4.41 8.50 1.05
C ILE A 88 3.89 8.25 -0.36
N GLY A 89 4.27 9.14 -1.27
CA GLY A 89 3.86 9.09 -2.66
C GLY A 89 4.89 8.45 -3.57
N THR A 90 4.56 8.46 -4.86
CA THR A 90 5.40 7.91 -5.91
C THR A 90 5.55 8.92 -7.04
N ASN A 91 6.62 8.80 -7.81
CA ASN A 91 6.85 9.60 -9.01
C ASN A 91 7.10 8.70 -10.21
N GLU A 92 8.32 8.15 -10.34
CA GLU A 92 8.61 7.18 -11.40
C GLU A 92 7.80 5.90 -11.15
N GLY A 93 7.23 5.34 -12.22
CA GLY A 93 6.48 4.09 -12.16
C GLY A 93 5.00 4.22 -11.83
N VAL A 94 4.47 5.44 -11.67
CA VAL A 94 3.05 5.65 -11.37
C VAL A 94 2.16 5.05 -12.47
N GLY A 95 2.50 5.28 -13.75
CA GLY A 95 1.72 4.75 -14.87
C GLY A 95 1.67 3.23 -14.87
N GLU A 96 2.78 2.58 -14.60
CA GLU A 96 2.87 1.12 -14.53
C GLU A 96 2.09 0.57 -13.34
N LEU A 97 2.14 1.25 -12.18
CA LEU A 97 1.33 0.86 -11.02
C LEU A 97 -0.16 0.97 -11.32
N GLU A 98 -0.58 2.05 -11.95
CA GLU A 98 -1.99 2.26 -12.31
C GLU A 98 -2.45 1.21 -13.32
N LYS A 99 -1.61 0.88 -14.31
CA LYS A 99 -1.91 -0.16 -15.30
C LYS A 99 -2.05 -1.53 -14.64
N LEU A 100 -1.15 -1.86 -13.74
CA LEU A 100 -1.19 -3.13 -13.00
C LEU A 100 -2.45 -3.21 -12.14
N ALA A 101 -2.79 -2.13 -11.43
CA ALA A 101 -4.01 -2.06 -10.63
C ALA A 101 -5.26 -2.25 -11.48
N GLU A 102 -5.28 -1.68 -12.69
CA GLU A 102 -6.43 -1.84 -13.61
C GLU A 102 -6.55 -3.27 -14.11
N MET A 103 -5.44 -3.93 -14.43
CA MET A 103 -5.43 -5.34 -14.81
C MET A 103 -6.02 -6.22 -13.70
N ILE A 104 -5.64 -5.95 -12.46
CA ILE A 104 -6.16 -6.66 -11.28
C ILE A 104 -7.64 -6.38 -11.09
N ARG A 105 -8.06 -5.11 -11.22
CA ARG A 105 -9.46 -4.71 -11.11
C ARG A 105 -10.33 -5.49 -12.10
N ILE A 106 -9.89 -5.58 -13.36
CA ILE A 106 -10.64 -6.29 -14.42
C ILE A 106 -10.79 -7.77 -14.07
N LYS A 107 -9.71 -8.42 -13.64
CA LYS A 107 -9.76 -9.84 -13.26
C LYS A 107 -10.72 -10.09 -12.10
N LEU A 108 -10.66 -9.26 -11.08
CA LEU A 108 -11.47 -9.43 -9.88
C LEU A 108 -12.93 -9.00 -10.09
N SER A 109 -13.19 -8.14 -11.07
CA SER A 109 -14.56 -7.75 -11.41
C SER A 109 -15.41 -8.94 -11.89
N GLN A 110 -14.76 -9.93 -12.49
CA GLN A 110 -15.43 -11.18 -12.94
C GLN A 110 -15.96 -11.99 -11.76
N LEU A 111 -15.39 -11.78 -10.57
CA LEU A 111 -15.85 -12.43 -9.34
C LEU A 111 -16.79 -11.55 -8.50
N GLY A 112 -17.16 -10.38 -9.03
CA GLY A 112 -18.06 -9.46 -8.35
C GLY A 112 -17.40 -8.40 -7.48
N PHE A 113 -16.07 -8.31 -7.49
CA PHE A 113 -15.34 -7.30 -6.71
C PHE A 113 -15.18 -6.01 -7.50
N GLN A 114 -15.61 -4.91 -6.90
CA GLN A 114 -15.44 -3.57 -7.46
C GLN A 114 -14.83 -2.68 -6.38
N PRO A 115 -13.73 -1.94 -6.68
CA PRO A 115 -13.17 -1.01 -5.70
C PRO A 115 -14.10 0.18 -5.51
N ASP A 116 -14.17 0.69 -4.27
CA ASP A 116 -14.98 1.86 -3.94
C ASP A 116 -14.44 3.13 -4.58
N LYS A 117 -13.13 3.20 -4.80
CA LYS A 117 -12.43 4.36 -5.33
C LYS A 117 -11.39 3.95 -6.36
N LYS A 118 -11.10 4.87 -7.28
CA LYS A 118 -9.99 4.68 -8.21
C LYS A 118 -8.68 4.51 -7.44
N PHE A 119 -7.84 3.59 -7.88
CA PHE A 119 -6.53 3.35 -7.28
C PHE A 119 -5.66 4.61 -7.34
N LYS A 120 -5.13 5.00 -6.18
CA LYS A 120 -4.22 6.13 -6.03
C LYS A 120 -2.98 5.62 -5.31
N PRO A 121 -1.82 5.52 -5.99
CA PRO A 121 -0.62 4.94 -5.39
C PRO A 121 -0.16 5.71 -4.15
N HIS A 122 -0.16 5.05 -3.02
CA HIS A 122 0.38 5.60 -1.77
C HIS A 122 0.72 4.47 -0.80
N VAL A 123 1.69 4.71 0.05
CA VAL A 123 2.08 3.79 1.12
C VAL A 123 1.84 4.47 2.45
N THR A 124 0.95 3.93 3.26
CA THR A 124 0.61 4.49 4.57
C THR A 124 1.78 4.28 5.54
N ILE A 125 2.22 5.37 6.20
CA ILE A 125 3.29 5.32 7.20
C ILE A 125 2.83 5.67 8.61
N PHE A 126 1.69 6.35 8.76
CA PHE A 126 1.05 6.62 10.06
C PHE A 126 -0.46 6.51 9.93
N ARG A 127 -1.09 6.00 10.99
CA ARG A 127 -2.54 6.03 11.15
C ARG A 127 -2.90 6.86 12.37
N VAL A 128 -3.78 7.81 12.17
CA VAL A 128 -4.22 8.73 13.21
C VAL A 128 -5.53 8.22 13.81
N LYS A 129 -5.49 7.75 15.06
CA LYS A 129 -6.68 7.21 15.73
C LYS A 129 -7.47 8.29 16.45
N LYS A 130 -6.78 9.25 17.06
CA LYS A 130 -7.39 10.37 17.78
C LYS A 130 -7.11 11.65 17.04
N LYS A 131 -8.04 12.63 17.13
CA LYS A 131 -7.85 13.94 16.50
C LYS A 131 -6.53 14.55 16.96
N ILE A 132 -5.72 14.98 16.00
CA ILE A 132 -4.45 15.68 16.23
C ILE A 132 -4.49 17.06 15.58
N GLU A 133 -3.50 17.87 15.89
CA GLU A 133 -3.36 19.22 15.33
C GLU A 133 -3.10 19.20 13.82
N ASN A 134 -3.23 20.37 13.19
CA ASN A 134 -2.87 20.58 11.81
C ASN A 134 -1.37 20.28 11.61
N ILE A 135 -1.05 19.40 10.65
CA ILE A 135 0.32 18.94 10.39
C ILE A 135 0.92 19.50 9.10
N SER A 136 0.34 20.59 8.56
CA SER A 136 0.81 21.20 7.30
C SER A 136 2.30 21.53 7.34
N ASN A 137 2.79 22.09 8.44
CA ASN A 137 4.20 22.46 8.58
C ASN A 137 5.11 21.24 8.60
N GLU A 138 4.67 20.18 9.29
CA GLU A 138 5.42 18.92 9.36
C GLU A 138 5.51 18.25 7.99
N LEU A 139 4.40 18.24 7.25
CA LEU A 139 4.37 17.64 5.91
C LEU A 139 5.22 18.40 4.92
N GLN A 140 5.26 19.74 5.02
CA GLN A 140 6.00 20.56 4.08
C GLN A 140 7.50 20.26 4.10
N LYS A 141 8.05 19.88 5.24
CA LYS A 141 9.46 19.51 5.38
C LYS A 141 9.83 18.32 4.51
N PHE A 142 8.88 17.45 4.21
CA PHE A 142 9.11 16.20 3.47
C PHE A 142 8.39 16.17 2.12
N SER A 143 7.86 17.31 1.64
CA SER A 143 7.05 17.36 0.42
C SER A 143 7.78 16.89 -0.84
N THR A 144 9.11 17.03 -0.88
CA THR A 144 9.95 16.59 -2.00
C THR A 144 11.00 15.55 -1.57
N HIS A 145 10.85 15.00 -0.37
CA HIS A 145 11.82 14.04 0.16
C HIS A 145 11.80 12.74 -0.67
N SER A 146 12.98 12.29 -1.09
CA SER A 146 13.14 11.03 -1.80
C SER A 146 13.45 9.91 -0.83
N PHE A 147 12.66 8.84 -0.89
CA PHE A 147 12.86 7.65 -0.06
C PHE A 147 13.68 6.57 -0.78
N GLY A 148 13.87 6.70 -2.09
CA GLY A 148 14.60 5.74 -2.90
C GLY A 148 13.72 5.07 -3.95
N LYS A 149 14.22 4.00 -4.53
CA LYS A 149 13.57 3.26 -5.61
C LYS A 149 13.49 1.78 -5.28
N GLN A 150 12.49 1.13 -5.86
CA GLN A 150 12.32 -0.33 -5.76
C GLN A 150 11.82 -0.88 -7.08
N VAL A 151 12.31 -2.05 -7.47
CA VAL A 151 11.73 -2.80 -8.58
C VAL A 151 10.51 -3.56 -8.06
N ILE A 152 9.37 -3.33 -8.66
CA ILE A 152 8.14 -4.04 -8.37
C ILE A 152 8.14 -5.33 -9.20
N SER A 153 8.19 -6.46 -8.53
CA SER A 153 8.28 -7.78 -9.17
C SER A 153 7.22 -8.76 -8.68
N GLU A 154 6.46 -8.41 -7.67
CA GLU A 154 5.46 -9.31 -7.08
C GLU A 154 4.18 -8.57 -6.70
N VAL A 155 3.06 -9.27 -6.86
CA VAL A 155 1.75 -8.88 -6.33
C VAL A 155 1.33 -9.97 -5.36
N LYS A 156 0.76 -9.59 -4.22
CA LYS A 156 0.35 -10.55 -3.19
C LYS A 156 -1.11 -10.43 -2.86
N LEU A 157 -1.75 -11.57 -2.64
CA LEU A 157 -3.04 -11.64 -1.97
C LEU A 157 -2.74 -11.89 -0.50
N LYS A 158 -3.25 -11.04 0.37
CA LYS A 158 -2.98 -11.10 1.81
C LYS A 158 -4.25 -11.25 2.62
N LYS A 159 -4.11 -11.96 3.73
CA LYS A 159 -5.08 -12.04 4.80
C LYS A 159 -4.68 -11.05 5.88
N SER A 160 -5.65 -10.35 6.44
CA SER A 160 -5.44 -9.41 7.55
C SER A 160 -6.16 -9.90 8.80
N GLU A 161 -5.43 -10.00 9.90
CA GLU A 161 -5.99 -10.27 11.23
C GLU A 161 -5.70 -9.07 12.11
N LEU A 162 -6.75 -8.45 12.66
CA LEU A 162 -6.59 -7.31 13.57
C LEU A 162 -6.26 -7.80 14.97
N THR A 163 -5.22 -7.24 15.57
CA THR A 163 -4.83 -7.51 16.96
C THR A 163 -4.73 -6.19 17.72
N PRO A 164 -4.72 -6.22 19.06
CA PRO A 164 -4.50 -5.00 19.86
C PRO A 164 -3.19 -4.28 19.53
N ASN A 165 -2.20 -5.01 19.02
CA ASN A 165 -0.89 -4.45 18.67
C ASN A 165 -0.78 -4.05 17.19
N GLY A 166 -1.86 -4.14 16.43
CA GLY A 166 -1.90 -3.82 15.02
C GLY A 166 -2.25 -5.03 14.15
N PRO A 167 -2.32 -4.86 12.82
CA PRO A 167 -2.68 -5.95 11.94
C PRO A 167 -1.52 -6.93 11.75
N ILE A 168 -1.89 -8.21 11.63
CA ILE A 168 -0.96 -9.28 11.22
C ILE A 168 -1.39 -9.71 9.82
N TYR A 169 -0.45 -9.62 8.87
CA TYR A 169 -0.69 -10.00 7.48
C TYR A 169 -0.06 -11.34 7.17
N THR A 170 -0.80 -12.17 6.43
CA THR A 170 -0.34 -13.47 5.97
C THR A 170 -0.48 -13.53 4.46
N ASP A 171 0.56 -13.99 3.76
CA ASP A 171 0.52 -14.16 2.32
C ASP A 171 -0.28 -15.39 1.94
N LEU A 172 -1.34 -15.20 1.15
CA LEU A 172 -2.16 -16.30 0.62
C LEU A 172 -1.72 -16.71 -0.78
N LEU A 173 -1.18 -15.76 -1.54
CA LEU A 173 -0.71 -15.98 -2.90
C LEU A 173 0.36 -14.95 -3.25
N ILE A 174 1.38 -15.38 -3.96
CA ILE A 174 2.41 -14.50 -4.53
C ILE A 174 2.41 -14.70 -6.04
N VAL A 175 2.17 -13.61 -6.78
CA VAL A 175 2.23 -13.61 -8.25
C VAL A 175 3.47 -12.85 -8.67
N LYS A 176 4.36 -13.51 -9.38
CA LYS A 176 5.61 -12.90 -9.83
C LYS A 176 5.50 -12.35 -11.25
N GLY A 177 6.08 -11.17 -11.46
CA GLY A 177 6.26 -10.61 -12.80
C GLY A 177 7.23 -11.44 -13.63
N LYS A 178 7.11 -11.34 -14.94
CA LYS A 178 7.96 -12.07 -15.91
C LYS A 178 8.68 -11.07 -16.80
N LYS A 179 9.94 -11.30 -17.00
CA LYS A 179 10.75 -10.49 -17.92
C LYS A 179 10.43 -10.80 -19.38
#